data_cfa6238c52f399d412b86f8cc131c599
#
_entry.id   cfa6238c52f399d412b86f8cc131c599
#
_cell.length_a   1.000
_cell.length_b   1.000
_cell.length_c   1.000
_cell.angle_alpha   90.00
_cell.angle_beta   90.00
_cell.angle_gamma   90.00
#
_symmetry.space_group_name_H-M   'P 1'
#
loop_
_entity.id
_entity.type
_entity.pdbx_description
1 polymer ?
#
loop_
_entity_poly.entity_id
_entity_poly.type
_entity_poly.pdbx_seq_one_letter_code
_entity_poly.pdbx_strand_id
1 'polypeptide(L)'
;MLFLFTGCVTVREGGNTALPTSRTFHAGFERVWGVLVAEISSFAVIKTIDKTNGLITTEPLKVGAGLMSEIVLKEYAHRPSNILGTWDAGRAVLSFFANSQGSSTTVRITAHFTGFENNVTHSWMEWPTKGVLENVLLDRIAKDLEDKEYTAGIGPTVL
;
A
#
# COMPACT_ATOMS: atom_id res chain seq x y z
N MET A 1 51.29 -4.30 -20.99
CA MET A 1 49.93 -3.80 -21.17
C MET A 1 49.15 -4.14 -19.92
N LEU A 2 48.98 -3.15 -19.00
CA LEU A 2 48.47 -3.38 -17.62
C LEU A 2 47.03 -2.87 -17.58
N PHE A 3 46.05 -3.78 -17.43
CA PHE A 3 44.64 -3.41 -17.26
C PHE A 3 44.36 -3.17 -15.77
N LEU A 4 44.13 -1.89 -15.40
CA LEU A 4 43.63 -1.51 -14.09
C LEU A 4 42.11 -1.66 -14.08
N PHE A 5 41.60 -2.69 -13.38
CA PHE A 5 40.20 -2.79 -13.05
C PHE A 5 39.88 -1.85 -11.88
N THR A 6 39.24 -0.72 -12.17
CA THR A 6 38.65 0.16 -11.17
C THR A 6 37.30 -0.44 -10.77
N GLY A 7 37.28 -1.23 -9.67
CA GLY A 7 36.06 -1.69 -9.05
C GLY A 7 35.34 -0.51 -8.39
N CYS A 8 34.17 -0.11 -8.93
CA CYS A 8 33.23 0.77 -8.22
C CYS A 8 32.69 0.00 -7.02
N VAL A 9 33.16 0.34 -5.82
CA VAL A 9 32.53 -0.06 -4.57
C VAL A 9 31.29 0.84 -4.38
N THR A 10 30.11 0.33 -4.69
CA THR A 10 28.86 0.94 -4.28
C THR A 10 28.72 0.76 -2.77
N VAL A 11 28.97 1.81 -2.00
CA VAL A 11 28.61 1.88 -0.59
C VAL A 11 27.08 1.79 -0.53
N ARG A 12 26.54 0.66 -0.07
CA ARG A 12 25.16 0.54 0.34
C ARG A 12 25.02 1.36 1.63
N GLU A 13 24.51 2.57 1.51
CA GLU A 13 23.92 3.24 2.67
C GLU A 13 22.86 2.31 3.25
N GLY A 14 22.98 2.01 4.55
CA GLY A 14 21.99 1.28 5.34
C GLY A 14 20.71 2.12 5.48
N GLY A 15 20.06 2.43 4.38
CA GLY A 15 18.76 3.08 4.33
C GLY A 15 17.70 2.09 4.77
N ASN A 16 16.82 2.55 5.63
CA ASN A 16 15.59 1.94 6.04
C ASN A 16 14.77 1.60 4.77
N THR A 17 14.98 0.40 4.21
CA THR A 17 14.41 -0.02 2.92
C THR A 17 12.92 -0.26 3.16
N ALA A 18 12.08 0.68 2.73
CA ALA A 18 10.64 0.47 2.67
C ALA A 18 10.35 -0.78 1.85
N LEU A 19 9.34 -1.55 2.28
CA LEU A 19 8.91 -2.75 1.57
C LEU A 19 8.38 -2.39 0.17
N PRO A 20 8.46 -3.31 -0.81
CA PRO A 20 7.92 -3.07 -2.14
C PRO A 20 6.42 -2.74 -2.08
N THR A 21 6.00 -1.66 -2.75
CA THR A 21 4.61 -1.20 -2.78
C THR A 21 3.91 -1.50 -4.10
N SER A 22 4.49 -2.36 -4.94
CA SER A 22 3.89 -2.80 -6.20
C SER A 22 4.12 -4.29 -6.44
N ARG A 23 3.18 -4.93 -7.15
CA ARG A 23 3.24 -6.35 -7.52
C ARG A 23 2.57 -6.56 -8.87
N THR A 24 3.14 -7.46 -9.68
CA THR A 24 2.54 -7.92 -10.93
C THR A 24 1.79 -9.23 -10.68
N PHE A 25 0.53 -9.28 -11.10
CA PHE A 25 -0.35 -10.44 -11.03
C PHE A 25 -0.51 -11.03 -12.43
N HIS A 26 -0.42 -12.36 -12.56
CA HIS A 26 -0.67 -13.08 -13.81
C HIS A 26 -2.18 -13.23 -14.05
N ALA A 27 -2.88 -12.11 -14.09
CA ALA A 27 -4.31 -12.02 -14.32
C ALA A 27 -4.63 -10.76 -15.14
N GLY A 28 -5.64 -10.86 -15.99
CA GLY A 28 -6.07 -9.74 -16.82
C GLY A 28 -6.65 -8.59 -15.98
N PHE A 29 -6.60 -7.38 -16.55
CA PHE A 29 -6.99 -6.14 -15.88
C PHE A 29 -8.39 -6.20 -15.26
N GLU A 30 -9.40 -6.69 -15.99
CA GLU A 30 -10.78 -6.74 -15.52
C GLU A 30 -10.92 -7.56 -14.22
N ARG A 31 -10.24 -8.69 -14.16
CA ARG A 31 -10.26 -9.57 -12.99
C ARG A 31 -9.58 -8.91 -11.79
N VAL A 32 -8.39 -8.35 -12.00
CA VAL A 32 -7.64 -7.64 -10.94
C VAL A 32 -8.42 -6.42 -10.46
N TRP A 33 -9.01 -5.65 -11.39
CA TRP A 33 -9.83 -4.49 -11.06
C TRP A 33 -11.04 -4.86 -10.20
N GLY A 34 -11.75 -5.92 -10.55
CA GLY A 34 -12.88 -6.41 -9.76
C GLY A 34 -12.49 -6.82 -8.34
N VAL A 35 -11.33 -7.46 -8.18
CA VAL A 35 -10.78 -7.81 -6.86
C VAL A 35 -10.40 -6.57 -6.08
N LEU A 36 -9.73 -5.59 -6.70
CA LEU A 36 -9.36 -4.32 -6.07
C LEU A 36 -10.58 -3.58 -5.53
N VAL A 37 -11.62 -3.41 -6.34
CA VAL A 37 -12.84 -2.69 -5.93
C VAL A 37 -13.51 -3.42 -4.76
N ALA A 38 -13.61 -4.75 -4.81
CA ALA A 38 -14.22 -5.55 -3.75
C ALA A 38 -13.41 -5.47 -2.44
N GLU A 39 -12.09 -5.66 -2.51
CA GLU A 39 -11.22 -5.59 -1.34
C GLU A 39 -11.26 -4.20 -0.69
N ILE A 40 -11.09 -3.13 -1.47
CA ILE A 40 -11.11 -1.76 -0.94
C ILE A 40 -12.45 -1.44 -0.31
N SER A 41 -13.56 -1.80 -0.95
CA SER A 41 -14.92 -1.55 -0.44
C SER A 41 -15.21 -2.29 0.86
N SER A 42 -14.46 -3.35 1.19
CA SER A 42 -14.63 -4.12 2.42
C SER A 42 -14.13 -3.38 3.67
N PHE A 43 -13.18 -2.44 3.53
CA PHE A 43 -12.58 -1.75 4.67
C PHE A 43 -12.54 -0.22 4.54
N ALA A 44 -12.80 0.35 3.37
CA ALA A 44 -12.67 1.77 3.10
C ALA A 44 -13.83 2.32 2.26
N VAL A 45 -14.09 3.62 2.42
CA VAL A 45 -14.96 4.36 1.50
C VAL A 45 -14.13 4.81 0.31
N ILE A 46 -14.55 4.44 -0.90
CA ILE A 46 -13.91 4.88 -2.13
C ILE A 46 -14.31 6.33 -2.39
N LYS A 47 -13.30 7.19 -2.56
CA LYS A 47 -13.47 8.60 -2.93
C LYS A 47 -13.52 8.79 -4.43
N THR A 48 -12.59 8.17 -5.14
CA THR A 48 -12.46 8.27 -6.59
C THR A 48 -12.26 6.87 -7.16
N ILE A 49 -12.96 6.58 -8.25
CA ILE A 49 -12.76 5.38 -9.06
C ILE A 49 -12.69 5.81 -10.53
N ASP A 50 -11.52 5.62 -11.14
CA ASP A 50 -11.24 5.91 -12.54
C ASP A 50 -10.63 4.68 -13.20
N LYS A 51 -11.49 3.85 -13.77
CA LYS A 51 -11.10 2.61 -14.41
C LYS A 51 -10.25 2.84 -15.66
N THR A 52 -10.48 3.93 -16.36
CA THR A 52 -9.76 4.25 -17.62
C THR A 52 -8.27 4.51 -17.33
N ASN A 53 -7.99 5.20 -16.25
CA ASN A 53 -6.62 5.48 -15.79
C ASN A 53 -6.12 4.46 -14.75
N GLY A 54 -6.93 3.46 -14.41
CA GLY A 54 -6.58 2.43 -13.44
C GLY A 54 -6.40 2.95 -12.01
N LEU A 55 -7.10 4.05 -11.64
CA LEU A 55 -6.92 4.72 -10.35
C LEU A 55 -8.12 4.51 -9.42
N ILE A 56 -7.84 4.12 -8.18
CA ILE A 56 -8.81 4.15 -7.07
C ILE A 56 -8.15 4.90 -5.91
N THR A 57 -8.89 5.85 -5.30
CA THR A 57 -8.47 6.51 -4.06
C THR A 57 -9.53 6.35 -2.99
N THR A 58 -9.11 6.35 -1.71
CA THR A 58 -10.03 6.26 -0.58
C THR A 58 -10.26 7.61 0.08
N GLU A 59 -11.38 7.74 0.79
CA GLU A 59 -11.50 8.74 1.84
C GLU A 59 -10.49 8.46 2.96
N PRO A 60 -10.17 9.47 3.79
CA PRO A 60 -9.25 9.27 4.91
C PRO A 60 -9.75 8.19 5.87
N LEU A 61 -8.95 7.16 6.07
CA LEU A 61 -9.15 6.10 7.06
C LEU A 61 -8.61 6.57 8.40
N LYS A 62 -9.35 6.34 9.47
CA LYS A 62 -8.87 6.61 10.83
C LYS A 62 -7.84 5.55 11.24
N VAL A 63 -6.68 6.00 11.71
CA VAL A 63 -5.57 5.14 12.18
C VAL A 63 -5.37 5.38 13.67
N GLY A 64 -5.89 4.48 14.49
CA GLY A 64 -5.87 4.62 15.95
C GLY A 64 -6.80 5.72 16.48
N ALA A 65 -6.82 5.91 17.78
CA ALA A 65 -7.56 6.96 18.48
C ALA A 65 -6.87 7.31 19.81
N GLY A 66 -6.77 8.60 20.15
CA GLY A 66 -6.09 9.08 21.35
C GLY A 66 -4.65 8.58 21.40
N LEU A 67 -4.18 8.21 22.58
CA LEU A 67 -2.80 7.72 22.79
C LEU A 67 -2.43 6.47 21.96
N MET A 68 -3.42 5.71 21.48
CA MET A 68 -3.17 4.55 20.61
C MET A 68 -2.80 4.96 19.18
N SER A 69 -3.08 6.19 18.77
CA SER A 69 -2.77 6.66 17.40
C SER A 69 -1.29 6.56 17.07
N GLU A 70 -0.43 6.97 17.99
CA GLU A 70 1.02 6.91 17.78
C GLU A 70 1.52 5.47 17.66
N ILE A 71 0.99 4.56 18.48
CA ILE A 71 1.37 3.14 18.48
C ILE A 71 1.02 2.52 17.11
N VAL A 72 -0.21 2.72 16.65
CA VAL A 72 -0.69 2.17 15.38
C VAL A 72 0.03 2.83 14.20
N LEU A 73 0.25 4.16 14.22
CA LEU A 73 1.01 4.83 13.17
C LEU A 73 2.44 4.30 13.07
N LYS A 74 3.12 4.04 14.20
CA LYS A 74 4.48 3.47 14.22
C LYS A 74 4.57 2.07 13.61
N GLU A 75 3.50 1.33 13.58
CA GLU A 75 3.47 0.02 12.92
C GLU A 75 3.64 0.18 11.40
N TYR A 76 2.97 1.16 10.80
CA TYR A 76 2.87 1.33 9.35
C TYR A 76 3.76 2.43 8.77
N ALA A 77 4.22 3.39 9.60
CA ALA A 77 4.92 4.58 9.16
C ALA A 77 6.06 4.99 10.10
N HIS A 78 6.98 5.79 9.56
CA HIS A 78 8.09 6.35 10.33
C HIS A 78 7.64 7.62 11.03
N ARG A 79 7.85 7.67 12.36
CA ARG A 79 7.61 8.89 13.14
C ARG A 79 8.54 10.01 12.66
N PRO A 80 8.04 11.23 12.44
CA PRO A 80 8.89 12.39 12.19
C PRO A 80 9.91 12.59 13.32
N SER A 81 11.19 12.66 13.01
CA SER A 81 12.29 12.66 14.00
C SER A 81 12.43 13.98 14.76
N ASN A 82 11.89 15.06 14.23
CA ASN A 82 12.16 16.43 14.69
C ASN A 82 11.13 16.94 15.72
N ILE A 83 10.15 16.12 16.11
CA ILE A 83 9.02 16.56 16.93
C ILE A 83 8.87 15.65 18.13
N LEU A 84 9.12 16.25 19.31
CA LEU A 84 8.87 15.65 20.62
C LEU A 84 7.42 15.99 21.06
N GLY A 85 6.43 15.48 20.34
CA GLY A 85 5.03 15.75 20.61
C GLY A 85 4.23 14.47 20.90
N THR A 86 3.00 14.65 21.37
CA THR A 86 2.00 13.58 21.48
C THR A 86 1.11 13.59 20.26
N TRP A 87 0.75 12.38 19.80
CA TRP A 87 0.00 12.17 18.57
C TRP A 87 -1.38 11.58 18.91
N ASP A 88 -2.41 12.43 18.87
CA ASP A 88 -3.74 12.06 19.36
C ASP A 88 -4.66 11.49 18.28
N ALA A 89 -4.33 11.70 17.01
CA ALA A 89 -5.09 11.15 15.89
C ALA A 89 -4.19 10.76 14.73
N GLY A 90 -4.58 9.71 14.02
CA GLY A 90 -3.93 9.26 12.81
C GLY A 90 -4.91 9.11 11.66
N ARG A 91 -4.45 9.32 10.43
CA ARG A 91 -5.18 9.10 9.19
C ARG A 91 -4.30 8.44 8.15
N ALA A 92 -4.93 7.64 7.28
CA ALA A 92 -4.31 7.12 6.08
C ALA A 92 -5.20 7.37 4.87
N VAL A 93 -4.63 7.85 3.77
CA VAL A 93 -5.29 7.90 2.47
C VAL A 93 -4.57 6.92 1.57
N LEU A 94 -5.32 6.03 0.92
CA LEU A 94 -4.78 5.01 0.04
C LEU A 94 -5.06 5.36 -1.41
N SER A 95 -4.06 5.14 -2.27
CA SER A 95 -4.18 5.23 -3.73
C SER A 95 -3.70 3.93 -4.34
N PHE A 96 -4.52 3.37 -5.23
CA PHE A 96 -4.27 2.13 -5.95
C PHE A 96 -4.17 2.44 -7.43
N PHE A 97 -3.11 1.97 -8.06
CA PHE A 97 -2.90 2.08 -9.50
C PHE A 97 -2.78 0.70 -10.10
N ALA A 98 -3.66 0.37 -11.02
CA ALA A 98 -3.65 -0.87 -11.79
C ALA A 98 -3.30 -0.57 -13.25
N ASN A 99 -2.22 -1.17 -13.74
CA ASN A 99 -1.76 -1.01 -15.13
C ASN A 99 -1.71 -2.36 -15.83
N SER A 100 -2.41 -2.46 -16.95
CA SER A 100 -2.42 -3.66 -17.79
C SER A 100 -1.12 -3.82 -18.57
N GLN A 101 -0.58 -5.04 -18.57
CA GLN A 101 0.62 -5.43 -19.30
C GLN A 101 0.33 -6.76 -20.06
N GLY A 102 -0.47 -6.68 -21.10
CA GLY A 102 -0.91 -7.89 -21.84
C GLY A 102 -1.83 -8.77 -20.99
N SER A 103 -1.38 -10.00 -20.69
CA SER A 103 -2.12 -10.96 -19.85
C SER A 103 -1.90 -10.76 -18.34
N SER A 104 -1.06 -9.81 -17.96
CA SER A 104 -0.73 -9.50 -16.56
C SER A 104 -1.16 -8.09 -16.20
N THR A 105 -1.32 -7.83 -14.91
CA THR A 105 -1.65 -6.50 -14.38
C THR A 105 -0.73 -6.17 -13.21
N THR A 106 -0.06 -5.03 -13.28
CA THR A 106 0.74 -4.51 -12.17
C THR A 106 -0.11 -3.59 -11.32
N VAL A 107 -0.19 -3.88 -10.03
CA VAL A 107 -0.84 -3.03 -9.03
C VAL A 107 0.23 -2.36 -8.18
N ARG A 108 0.12 -1.05 -8.02
CA ARG A 108 0.89 -0.25 -7.07
C ARG A 108 -0.05 0.37 -6.05
N ILE A 109 0.31 0.28 -4.78
CA ILE A 109 -0.42 0.89 -3.68
C ILE A 109 0.48 1.96 -3.05
N THR A 110 -0.11 3.11 -2.73
CA THR A 110 0.56 4.18 -2.00
C THR A 110 -0.31 4.55 -0.81
N ALA A 111 0.24 4.44 0.39
CA ALA A 111 -0.39 4.89 1.62
C ALA A 111 0.23 6.22 2.06
N HIS A 112 -0.61 7.24 2.24
CA HIS A 112 -0.22 8.53 2.78
C HIS A 112 -0.74 8.63 4.20
N PHE A 113 0.19 8.55 5.17
CA PHE A 113 -0.13 8.63 6.59
C PHE A 113 0.06 10.04 7.11
N THR A 114 -0.87 10.51 7.94
CA THR A 114 -0.73 11.75 8.70
C THR A 114 -1.11 11.52 10.15
N GLY A 115 -0.36 12.17 11.07
CA GLY A 115 -0.66 12.21 12.49
C GLY A 115 -0.95 13.64 12.93
N PHE A 116 -1.90 13.82 13.85
CA PHE A 116 -2.16 15.11 14.48
C PHE A 116 -1.29 15.25 15.74
N GLU A 117 -0.38 16.21 15.71
CA GLU A 117 0.48 16.55 16.85
C GLU A 117 -0.21 17.60 17.72
N ASN A 118 -0.41 17.31 19.01
CA ASN A 118 -1.26 18.10 19.90
C ASN A 118 -0.54 19.00 20.89
N ASN A 119 0.80 18.93 21.04
CA ASN A 119 1.50 19.67 22.09
C ASN A 119 2.27 20.89 21.60
N VAL A 120 2.88 20.81 20.41
CA VAL A 120 3.82 21.83 19.93
C VAL A 120 3.29 22.56 18.71
N THR A 121 2.89 21.82 17.69
CA THR A 121 2.50 22.39 16.41
C THR A 121 1.00 22.51 16.22
N HIS A 122 0.21 21.74 16.97
CA HIS A 122 -1.24 21.61 16.84
C HIS A 122 -1.68 21.41 15.39
N SER A 123 -0.95 20.53 14.65
CA SER A 123 -1.15 20.36 13.21
C SER A 123 -1.03 18.90 12.75
N TRP A 124 -1.58 18.62 11.57
CA TRP A 124 -1.39 17.35 10.87
C TRP A 124 -0.03 17.32 10.21
N MET A 125 0.72 16.26 10.45
CA MET A 125 2.05 16.07 9.92
C MET A 125 2.16 14.75 9.20
N GLU A 126 2.96 14.71 8.13
CA GLU A 126 3.21 13.52 7.34
C GLU A 126 4.09 12.51 8.10
N TRP A 127 3.72 11.25 8.00
CA TRP A 127 4.47 10.10 8.47
C TRP A 127 4.84 9.22 7.28
N PRO A 128 6.10 9.21 6.83
CA PRO A 128 6.55 8.41 5.69
C PRO A 128 6.22 6.94 5.88
N THR A 129 5.61 6.30 4.88
CA THR A 129 5.23 4.89 4.95
C THR A 129 6.44 3.96 5.07
N LYS A 130 6.25 2.82 5.74
CA LYS A 130 7.19 1.69 5.76
C LYS A 130 6.89 0.66 4.67
N GLY A 131 5.80 0.81 3.94
CA GLY A 131 5.31 -0.17 2.96
C GLY A 131 4.59 -1.38 3.57
N VAL A 132 4.44 -1.44 4.89
CA VAL A 132 3.83 -2.59 5.58
C VAL A 132 2.37 -2.77 5.18
N LEU A 133 1.57 -1.70 5.25
CA LEU A 133 0.15 -1.75 4.88
C LEU A 133 -0.04 -2.10 3.41
N GLU A 134 0.76 -1.50 2.54
CA GLU A 134 0.73 -1.74 1.10
C GLU A 134 1.02 -3.22 0.78
N ASN A 135 2.01 -3.81 1.45
CA ASN A 135 2.32 -5.24 1.27
C ASN A 135 1.19 -6.15 1.78
N VAL A 136 0.63 -5.88 2.94
CA VAL A 136 -0.52 -6.65 3.47
C VAL A 136 -1.69 -6.62 2.49
N LEU A 137 -1.98 -5.46 1.88
CA LEU A 137 -3.03 -5.33 0.89
C LEU A 137 -2.70 -6.07 -0.42
N LEU A 138 -1.44 -6.02 -0.89
CA LEU A 138 -1.00 -6.79 -2.05
C LEU A 138 -1.11 -8.30 -1.81
N ASP A 139 -0.83 -8.79 -0.60
CA ASP A 139 -0.99 -10.19 -0.23
C ASP A 139 -2.46 -10.62 -0.22
N ARG A 140 -3.37 -9.78 0.28
CA ARG A 140 -4.81 -10.04 0.24
C ARG A 140 -5.34 -10.12 -1.20
N ILE A 141 -4.94 -9.18 -2.05
CA ILE A 141 -5.29 -9.18 -3.48
C ILE A 141 -4.81 -10.46 -4.16
N ALA A 142 -3.57 -10.91 -3.85
CA ALA A 142 -3.04 -12.16 -4.39
C ALA A 142 -3.90 -13.35 -3.99
N LYS A 143 -4.23 -13.46 -2.70
CA LYS A 143 -5.07 -14.53 -2.17
C LYS A 143 -6.47 -14.53 -2.80
N ASP A 144 -7.11 -13.39 -2.92
CA ASP A 144 -8.44 -13.27 -3.52
C ASP A 144 -8.45 -13.65 -5.02
N LEU A 145 -7.35 -13.39 -5.72
CA LEU A 145 -7.19 -13.82 -7.11
C LEU A 145 -7.04 -15.35 -7.21
N GLU A 146 -6.31 -15.99 -6.30
CA GLU A 146 -6.15 -17.46 -6.23
C GLU A 146 -7.48 -18.15 -5.86
N ASP A 147 -8.17 -17.69 -4.83
CA ASP A 147 -9.43 -18.27 -4.34
C ASP A 147 -10.53 -18.22 -5.43
N LYS A 148 -10.62 -17.13 -6.18
CA LYS A 148 -11.58 -16.99 -7.29
C LYS A 148 -11.22 -17.84 -8.50
N GLU A 149 -9.97 -18.21 -8.69
CA GLU A 149 -9.56 -19.17 -9.74
C GLU A 149 -10.01 -20.57 -9.38
N TYR A 150 -9.83 -20.98 -8.13
CA TYR A 150 -10.28 -22.28 -7.63
C TYR A 150 -11.80 -22.46 -7.75
N THR A 151 -12.58 -21.44 -7.39
CA THR A 151 -14.05 -21.49 -7.48
C THR A 151 -14.56 -21.48 -8.94
N ALA A 152 -13.87 -20.81 -9.88
CA ALA A 152 -14.24 -20.81 -11.28
C ALA A 152 -13.90 -22.13 -12.01
N GLY A 153 -12.93 -22.89 -11.47
CA GLY A 153 -12.53 -24.21 -12.01
C GLY A 153 -13.42 -25.37 -11.58
N ILE A 154 -14.25 -25.20 -10.53
CA ILE A 154 -15.22 -26.19 -10.09
C ILE A 154 -16.56 -25.91 -10.80
N GLY A 155 -16.63 -26.25 -12.10
CA GLY A 155 -17.89 -26.33 -12.82
C GLY A 155 -18.79 -27.40 -12.13
N PRO A 156 -20.14 -27.26 -12.21
CA PRO A 156 -21.03 -28.24 -11.62
C PRO A 156 -20.75 -29.60 -12.25
N THR A 157 -20.26 -30.54 -11.44
CA THR A 157 -20.26 -31.96 -11.82
C THR A 157 -21.72 -32.38 -11.95
N VAL A 158 -22.23 -32.41 -13.18
CA VAL A 158 -23.57 -32.98 -13.44
C VAL A 158 -23.45 -34.47 -13.21
N LEU A 159 -24.12 -34.96 -12.16
CA LEU A 159 -24.41 -36.36 -11.94
C LEU A 159 -25.54 -36.80 -12.87
#